data_b2b8a10f1a9725e7177ab9ecc42652c0
#
_entry.id   b2b8a10f1a9725e7177ab9ecc42652c0
#
_cell.length_a   1.000
_cell.length_b   1.000
_cell.length_c   1.000
_cell.angle_alpha   90.00
_cell.angle_beta   90.00
_cell.angle_gamma   90.00
#
_symmetry.space_group_name_H-M   'P 1'
#
loop_
_entity.id
_entity.type
_entity.pdbx_description
1 polymer ?
#
loop_
_entity_poly.entity_id
_entity_poly.type
_entity_poly.pdbx_seq_one_letter_code
_entity_poly.pdbx_strand_id
1 'polypeptide(L)'
;MAFLDKHKVIETHATLLLVLSFLVVTIGGIVQIVPLFYLENTIEDVAGVRPYTPLELAGRDIYIREGCYVCHSQMIRPMRDEVERYGHYSLAAESMYDHPFQWGSKRTGPDLARVGGRYSDAWHVDHLTNPQAVVPESVMPKYGYMLNHEIDGRYIQDIM
;
A
#
# COMPACT_ATOMS: atom_id res chain seq x y z
N MET A 1 21.44 -28.04 -37.15
CA MET A 1 22.25 -28.59 -36.03
C MET A 1 23.32 -27.61 -35.54
N ALA A 2 24.07 -26.92 -36.37
CA ALA A 2 25.16 -26.00 -35.90
C ALA A 2 24.73 -24.84 -34.96
N PHE A 3 23.48 -24.39 -34.98
CA PHE A 3 22.99 -23.35 -34.11
C PHE A 3 22.74 -23.84 -32.69
N LEU A 4 22.19 -25.04 -32.54
CA LEU A 4 21.92 -25.66 -31.23
C LEU A 4 23.22 -26.04 -30.51
N ASP A 5 24.25 -26.41 -31.25
CA ASP A 5 25.55 -26.75 -30.66
C ASP A 5 26.24 -25.55 -30.04
N LYS A 6 25.98 -24.32 -30.54
CA LYS A 6 26.50 -23.08 -29.94
C LYS A 6 25.80 -22.73 -28.61
N HIS A 7 24.53 -23.07 -28.45
CA HIS A 7 23.82 -22.87 -27.19
C HIS A 7 24.37 -23.73 -26.05
N LYS A 8 24.89 -24.90 -26.35
CA LYS A 8 25.49 -25.78 -25.36
C LYS A 8 26.61 -25.10 -24.56
N VAL A 9 27.37 -24.20 -25.17
CA VAL A 9 28.42 -23.42 -24.48
C VAL A 9 27.84 -22.52 -23.40
N ILE A 10 26.70 -21.88 -23.67
CA ILE A 10 26.00 -21.01 -22.72
C ILE A 10 25.44 -21.85 -21.56
N GLU A 11 24.81 -22.97 -21.86
CA GLU A 11 24.19 -23.86 -20.89
C GLU A 11 25.18 -24.55 -19.97
N THR A 12 26.39 -24.85 -20.48
CA THR A 12 27.45 -25.52 -19.70
C THR A 12 28.31 -24.58 -18.87
N HIS A 13 28.24 -23.26 -19.10
CA HIS A 13 29.02 -22.26 -18.38
C HIS A 13 28.09 -21.36 -17.56
N ALA A 14 27.89 -21.69 -16.28
CA ALA A 14 26.96 -20.99 -15.40
C ALA A 14 27.21 -19.48 -15.34
N THR A 15 28.46 -19.04 -15.30
CA THR A 15 28.80 -17.60 -15.27
C THR A 15 28.39 -16.90 -16.56
N LEU A 16 28.64 -17.54 -17.73
CA LEU A 16 28.26 -16.98 -19.02
C LEU A 16 26.73 -16.89 -19.15
N LEU A 17 26.03 -17.94 -18.76
CA LEU A 17 24.57 -17.96 -18.73
C LEU A 17 24.00 -16.83 -17.84
N LEU A 18 24.54 -16.67 -16.64
CA LEU A 18 24.14 -15.64 -15.69
C LEU A 18 24.33 -14.23 -16.26
N VAL A 19 25.52 -13.95 -16.81
CA VAL A 19 25.84 -12.63 -17.37
C VAL A 19 24.94 -12.32 -18.57
N LEU A 20 24.77 -13.27 -19.50
CA LEU A 20 23.93 -13.03 -20.66
C LEU A 20 22.45 -12.88 -20.29
N SER A 21 21.95 -13.69 -19.36
CA SER A 21 20.59 -13.55 -18.83
C SER A 21 20.38 -12.20 -18.15
N PHE A 22 21.34 -11.77 -17.33
CA PHE A 22 21.30 -10.48 -16.67
C PHE A 22 21.26 -9.32 -17.68
N LEU A 23 22.10 -9.37 -18.72
CA LEU A 23 22.09 -8.33 -19.77
C LEU A 23 20.74 -8.24 -20.49
N VAL A 24 20.17 -9.39 -20.88
CA VAL A 24 18.87 -9.40 -21.57
C VAL A 24 17.74 -8.89 -20.67
N VAL A 25 17.70 -9.32 -19.42
CA VAL A 25 16.70 -8.84 -18.43
C VAL A 25 16.87 -7.37 -18.17
N THR A 26 18.12 -6.86 -18.06
CA THR A 26 18.41 -5.44 -17.85
C THR A 26 17.90 -4.60 -19.03
N ILE A 27 18.11 -5.03 -20.28
CA ILE A 27 17.61 -4.31 -21.46
C ILE A 27 16.09 -4.21 -21.41
N GLY A 28 15.39 -5.33 -21.15
CA GLY A 28 13.94 -5.34 -21.04
C GLY A 28 13.43 -4.47 -19.89
N GLY A 29 14.10 -4.52 -18.73
CA GLY A 29 13.79 -3.67 -17.58
C GLY A 29 13.96 -2.19 -17.88
N ILE A 30 15.07 -1.79 -18.51
CA ILE A 30 15.32 -0.39 -18.88
C ILE A 30 14.26 0.12 -19.85
N VAL A 31 13.91 -0.65 -20.88
CA VAL A 31 12.90 -0.26 -21.87
C VAL A 31 11.53 -0.02 -21.23
N GLN A 32 11.19 -0.74 -20.15
CA GLN A 32 9.93 -0.56 -19.43
C GLN A 32 9.99 0.52 -18.34
N ILE A 33 11.09 0.62 -17.62
CA ILE A 33 11.21 1.49 -16.45
C ILE A 33 11.54 2.93 -16.85
N VAL A 34 12.47 3.13 -17.78
CA VAL A 34 12.92 4.48 -18.15
C VAL A 34 11.77 5.38 -18.64
N PRO A 35 10.83 4.92 -19.48
CA PRO A 35 9.71 5.77 -19.89
C PRO A 35 8.85 6.26 -18.73
N LEU A 36 8.75 5.51 -17.62
CA LEU A 36 7.93 5.92 -16.46
C LEU A 36 8.43 7.20 -15.78
N PHE A 37 9.72 7.53 -15.93
CA PHE A 37 10.27 8.78 -15.40
C PHE A 37 9.94 10.01 -16.25
N TYR A 38 9.44 9.82 -17.47
CA TYR A 38 9.08 10.89 -18.40
C TYR A 38 7.58 10.98 -18.69
N LEU A 39 6.80 9.98 -18.26
CA LEU A 39 5.37 9.96 -18.46
C LEU A 39 4.69 10.71 -17.31
N GLU A 40 4.25 11.93 -17.58
CA GLU A 40 3.50 12.76 -16.62
C GLU A 40 2.08 12.21 -16.34
N ASN A 41 1.55 11.41 -17.25
CA ASN A 41 0.18 10.85 -17.17
C ASN A 41 0.08 9.56 -16.34
N THR A 42 1.16 9.12 -15.71
CA THR A 42 1.15 7.85 -14.93
C THR A 42 0.42 8.00 -13.60
N ILE A 43 0.42 9.21 -13.06
CA ILE A 43 -0.28 9.55 -11.81
C ILE A 43 -1.21 10.72 -12.14
N GLU A 44 -2.51 10.52 -11.93
CA GLU A 44 -3.52 11.53 -12.17
C GLU A 44 -3.38 12.67 -11.17
N ASP A 45 -3.60 13.90 -11.64
CA ASP A 45 -3.73 15.06 -10.74
C ASP A 45 -5.13 15.04 -10.10
N VAL A 46 -5.18 14.75 -8.81
CA VAL A 46 -6.43 14.62 -8.06
C VAL A 46 -6.50 15.72 -7.00
N ALA A 47 -7.53 16.53 -7.08
CA ALA A 47 -7.78 17.59 -6.11
C ALA A 47 -7.91 17.03 -4.69
N GLY A 48 -7.17 17.61 -3.76
CA GLY A 48 -7.18 17.20 -2.34
C GLY A 48 -6.12 16.17 -1.96
N VAL A 49 -5.42 15.56 -2.91
CA VAL A 49 -4.25 14.73 -2.61
C VAL A 49 -3.07 15.65 -2.27
N ARG A 50 -2.53 15.49 -1.10
CA ARG A 50 -1.41 16.28 -0.57
C ARG A 50 -0.52 15.42 0.31
N PRO A 51 0.73 15.83 0.57
CA PRO A 51 1.55 15.19 1.59
C PRO A 51 0.85 15.14 2.95
N TYR A 52 1.14 14.12 3.72
CA TYR A 52 0.59 13.97 5.06
C TYR A 52 0.98 15.14 5.98
N THR A 53 0.05 15.59 6.79
CA THR A 53 0.38 16.43 7.95
C THR A 53 1.12 15.59 8.99
N PRO A 54 1.83 16.22 9.95
CA PRO A 54 2.56 15.50 10.99
C PRO A 54 1.70 14.50 11.76
N LEU A 55 0.47 14.87 12.08
CA LEU A 55 -0.46 14.01 12.81
C LEU A 55 -0.96 12.84 11.95
N GLU A 56 -1.25 13.09 10.68
CA GLU A 56 -1.65 12.06 9.71
C GLU A 56 -0.52 11.04 9.50
N LEU A 57 0.73 11.54 9.37
CA LEU A 57 1.91 10.68 9.23
C LEU A 57 2.13 9.80 10.47
N ALA A 58 2.01 10.38 11.67
CA ALA A 58 2.07 9.62 12.92
C ALA A 58 0.96 8.56 13.00
N GLY A 59 -0.25 8.89 12.57
CA GLY A 59 -1.37 7.95 12.48
C GLY A 59 -1.09 6.82 11.50
N ARG A 60 -0.50 7.12 10.35
CA ARG A 60 -0.06 6.11 9.36
C ARG A 60 0.99 5.17 9.94
N ASP A 61 1.96 5.70 10.67
CA ASP A 61 3.00 4.89 11.30
C ASP A 61 2.42 3.95 12.37
N ILE A 62 1.45 4.42 13.15
CA ILE A 62 0.69 3.59 14.09
C ILE A 62 -0.06 2.49 13.34
N TYR A 63 -0.75 2.83 12.25
CA TYR A 63 -1.47 1.87 11.42
C TYR A 63 -0.56 0.74 10.90
N ILE A 64 0.65 1.08 10.47
CA ILE A 64 1.66 0.11 10.01
C ILE A 64 2.19 -0.70 11.19
N ARG A 65 2.56 -0.05 12.29
CA ARG A 65 3.12 -0.68 13.49
C ARG A 65 2.16 -1.69 14.11
N GLU A 66 0.88 -1.35 14.19
CA GLU A 66 -0.15 -2.22 14.76
C GLU A 66 -0.64 -3.31 13.77
N GLY A 67 -0.15 -3.30 12.55
CA GLY A 67 -0.46 -4.33 11.55
C GLY A 67 -1.89 -4.26 11.00
N CYS A 68 -2.54 -3.12 11.04
CA CYS A 68 -3.92 -2.96 10.56
C CYS A 68 -4.09 -3.40 9.09
N TYR A 69 -3.06 -3.19 8.27
CA TYR A 69 -3.02 -3.59 6.86
C TYR A 69 -3.09 -5.11 6.63
N VAL A 70 -2.87 -5.92 7.66
CA VAL A 70 -3.00 -7.40 7.55
C VAL A 70 -4.46 -7.82 7.40
N CYS A 71 -5.38 -7.07 8.02
CA CYS A 71 -6.82 -7.36 8.00
C CYS A 71 -7.61 -6.37 7.14
N HIS A 72 -7.09 -5.16 6.90
CA HIS A 72 -7.72 -4.11 6.11
C HIS A 72 -6.90 -3.78 4.87
N SER A 73 -7.56 -3.43 3.79
CA SER A 73 -6.95 -2.83 2.60
C SER A 73 -7.25 -1.34 2.55
N GLN A 74 -6.46 -0.60 1.76
CA GLN A 74 -6.70 0.81 1.43
C GLN A 74 -6.64 1.01 -0.09
N MET A 75 -7.25 0.10 -0.83
CA MET A 75 -7.37 0.19 -2.29
C MET A 75 -8.66 -0.47 -2.75
N ILE A 76 -9.56 0.34 -3.27
CA ILE A 76 -10.78 -0.14 -3.93
C ILE A 76 -10.43 -0.47 -5.37
N ARG A 77 -10.65 -1.71 -5.77
CA ARG A 77 -10.39 -2.17 -7.14
C ARG A 77 -11.45 -1.65 -8.10
N PRO A 78 -11.15 -1.47 -9.41
CA PRO A 78 -12.11 -1.02 -10.42
C PRO A 78 -13.06 -2.14 -10.84
N MET A 79 -13.73 -2.76 -9.85
CA MET A 79 -14.70 -3.84 -10.01
C MET A 79 -16.05 -3.34 -9.52
N ARG A 80 -17.11 -3.74 -10.21
CA ARG A 80 -18.46 -3.25 -9.95
C ARG A 80 -18.91 -3.46 -8.50
N ASP A 81 -18.73 -4.65 -7.97
CA ASP A 81 -19.09 -5.01 -6.60
C ASP A 81 -18.34 -4.19 -5.55
N GLU A 82 -17.08 -3.86 -5.80
CA GLU A 82 -16.28 -3.04 -4.90
C GLU A 82 -16.72 -1.57 -4.95
N VAL A 83 -16.94 -1.05 -6.13
CA VAL A 83 -17.38 0.35 -6.30
C VAL A 83 -18.78 0.55 -5.71
N GLU A 84 -19.67 -0.40 -5.88
CA GLU A 84 -21.01 -0.35 -5.26
C GLU A 84 -20.95 -0.43 -3.72
N ARG A 85 -19.98 -1.18 -3.17
CA ARG A 85 -19.84 -1.36 -1.73
C ARG A 85 -19.10 -0.23 -1.03
N TYR A 86 -18.01 0.24 -1.60
CA TYR A 86 -17.07 1.15 -0.95
C TYR A 86 -17.08 2.57 -1.54
N GLY A 87 -17.52 2.75 -2.76
CA GLY A 87 -17.44 3.99 -3.52
C GLY A 87 -16.43 3.91 -4.66
N HIS A 88 -16.05 5.06 -5.22
CA HIS A 88 -15.16 5.14 -6.37
C HIS A 88 -13.86 4.36 -6.16
N TYR A 89 -13.41 3.63 -7.19
CA TYR A 89 -12.14 2.89 -7.13
C TYR A 89 -10.95 3.82 -6.87
N SER A 90 -9.92 3.27 -6.26
CA SER A 90 -8.72 4.03 -5.90
C SER A 90 -7.90 4.39 -7.13
N LEU A 91 -7.43 5.64 -7.17
CA LEU A 91 -6.54 6.18 -8.20
C LEU A 91 -5.09 6.08 -7.75
N ALA A 92 -4.15 6.04 -8.70
CA ALA A 92 -2.72 5.95 -8.39
C ALA A 92 -2.23 7.11 -7.50
N ALA A 93 -2.76 8.31 -7.72
CA ALA A 93 -2.45 9.50 -6.93
C ALA A 93 -2.75 9.33 -5.43
N GLU A 94 -3.78 8.56 -5.07
CA GLU A 94 -4.17 8.37 -3.67
C GLU A 94 -3.11 7.66 -2.83
N SER A 95 -2.22 6.90 -3.46
CA SER A 95 -1.14 6.16 -2.80
C SER A 95 0.25 6.75 -3.06
N MET A 96 0.37 7.89 -3.73
CA MET A 96 1.66 8.43 -4.15
C MET A 96 2.60 8.79 -2.98
N TYR A 97 2.04 9.02 -1.79
CA TYR A 97 2.81 9.33 -0.58
C TYR A 97 2.97 8.12 0.35
N ASP A 98 2.48 6.94 -0.05
CA ASP A 98 2.56 5.71 0.74
C ASP A 98 3.72 4.83 0.30
N HIS A 99 4.77 4.77 1.11
CA HIS A 99 5.91 3.91 0.91
C HIS A 99 6.21 3.14 2.21
N PRO A 100 5.85 1.84 2.28
CA PRO A 100 5.22 0.99 1.27
C PRO A 100 3.72 1.28 1.07
N PHE A 101 3.20 0.88 -0.09
CA PHE A 101 1.77 0.97 -0.38
C PHE A 101 0.94 0.14 0.60
N GLN A 102 -0.19 0.71 1.07
CA GLN A 102 -1.06 0.09 2.06
C GLN A 102 -2.26 -0.63 1.41
N TRP A 103 -2.08 -1.20 0.24
CA TRP A 103 -3.16 -1.79 -0.55
C TRP A 103 -3.79 -3.01 0.10
N GLY A 104 -3.00 -3.81 0.82
CA GLY A 104 -3.45 -5.05 1.46
C GLY A 104 -3.83 -6.15 0.46
N SER A 105 -3.50 -7.40 0.80
CA SER A 105 -3.86 -8.57 -0.02
C SER A 105 -5.08 -9.31 0.51
N LYS A 106 -5.53 -8.99 1.72
CA LYS A 106 -6.67 -9.60 2.41
C LYS A 106 -7.57 -8.52 3.01
N ARG A 107 -8.84 -8.87 3.15
CA ARG A 107 -9.87 -8.07 3.80
C ARG A 107 -10.63 -8.96 4.78
N THR A 108 -10.03 -9.25 5.94
CA THR A 108 -10.77 -9.80 7.08
C THR A 108 -11.74 -8.74 7.59
N GLY A 109 -11.31 -7.48 7.61
CA GLY A 109 -12.15 -6.30 7.75
C GLY A 109 -12.40 -5.60 6.40
N PRO A 110 -13.25 -4.55 6.37
CA PRO A 110 -13.56 -3.79 5.16
C PRO A 110 -12.36 -2.97 4.67
N ASP A 111 -12.44 -2.54 3.39
CA ASP A 111 -11.53 -1.55 2.83
C ASP A 111 -11.70 -0.18 3.50
N LEU A 112 -10.59 0.50 3.80
CA LEU A 112 -10.58 1.76 4.52
C LEU A 112 -10.37 3.00 3.63
N ALA A 113 -10.17 2.85 2.32
CA ALA A 113 -9.87 3.96 1.43
C ALA A 113 -10.95 5.06 1.41
N ARG A 114 -12.20 4.72 1.71
CA ARG A 114 -13.34 5.67 1.75
C ARG A 114 -14.01 5.73 3.13
N VAL A 115 -13.28 5.43 4.19
CA VAL A 115 -13.85 5.43 5.55
C VAL A 115 -13.90 6.85 6.15
N GLY A 116 -13.03 7.74 5.70
CA GLY A 116 -12.99 9.14 6.15
C GLY A 116 -14.33 9.84 5.95
N GLY A 117 -14.85 10.45 7.01
CA GLY A 117 -16.14 11.13 7.01
C GLY A 117 -17.37 10.23 6.96
N ARG A 118 -17.21 8.91 6.89
CA ARG A 118 -18.32 7.95 6.88
C ARG A 118 -18.91 7.72 8.26
N TYR A 119 -18.07 7.76 9.28
CA TYR A 119 -18.43 7.64 10.69
C TYR A 119 -17.88 8.84 11.47
N SER A 120 -18.45 9.12 12.63
CA SER A 120 -17.95 10.20 13.50
C SER A 120 -16.62 9.84 14.14
N ASP A 121 -15.86 10.86 14.56
CA ASP A 121 -14.58 10.65 15.27
C ASP A 121 -14.78 9.85 16.57
N ALA A 122 -15.85 10.12 17.31
CA ALA A 122 -16.21 9.36 18.50
C ALA A 122 -16.43 7.89 18.21
N TRP A 123 -17.12 7.58 17.08
CA TRP A 123 -17.32 6.19 16.65
C TRP A 123 -15.99 5.49 16.37
N HIS A 124 -15.03 6.17 15.74
CA HIS A 124 -13.71 5.61 15.46
C HIS A 124 -12.94 5.31 16.74
N VAL A 125 -13.00 6.18 17.73
CA VAL A 125 -12.37 5.97 19.06
C VAL A 125 -12.99 4.76 19.75
N ASP A 126 -14.32 4.68 19.80
CA ASP A 126 -15.03 3.56 20.41
C ASP A 126 -14.73 2.25 19.67
N HIS A 127 -14.74 2.28 18.33
CA HIS A 127 -14.45 1.11 17.52
C HIS A 127 -13.02 0.59 17.72
N LEU A 128 -12.01 1.46 17.80
CA LEU A 128 -10.64 1.04 18.08
C LEU A 128 -10.49 0.53 19.53
N THR A 129 -11.14 1.19 20.47
CA THR A 129 -11.07 0.81 21.89
C THR A 129 -11.71 -0.56 22.16
N ASN A 130 -12.92 -0.75 21.64
CA ASN A 130 -13.68 -1.99 21.80
C ASN A 130 -14.58 -2.22 20.58
N PRO A 131 -14.08 -2.87 19.53
CA PRO A 131 -14.83 -3.08 18.29
C PRO A 131 -16.18 -3.77 18.51
N GLN A 132 -16.25 -4.72 19.44
CA GLN A 132 -17.47 -5.48 19.72
C GLN A 132 -18.57 -4.64 20.40
N ALA A 133 -18.23 -3.49 21.01
CA ALA A 133 -19.22 -2.58 21.57
C ALA A 133 -20.03 -1.88 20.47
N VAL A 134 -19.42 -1.63 19.32
CA VAL A 134 -20.02 -0.94 18.16
C VAL A 134 -20.53 -1.91 17.12
N VAL A 135 -19.82 -3.03 16.93
CA VAL A 135 -20.14 -4.11 16.00
C VAL A 135 -20.00 -5.44 16.77
N PRO A 136 -21.10 -5.98 17.34
CA PRO A 136 -21.03 -7.14 18.24
C PRO A 136 -20.35 -8.39 17.64
N GLU A 137 -20.47 -8.60 16.34
CA GLU A 137 -19.90 -9.76 15.62
C GLU A 137 -18.46 -9.52 15.15
N SER A 138 -17.85 -8.38 15.50
CA SER A 138 -16.50 -8.03 15.06
C SER A 138 -15.46 -9.01 15.61
N VAL A 139 -14.60 -9.50 14.70
CA VAL A 139 -13.39 -10.29 15.03
C VAL A 139 -12.16 -9.40 15.21
N MET A 140 -12.31 -8.09 15.07
CA MET A 140 -11.22 -7.14 15.24
C MET A 140 -10.72 -7.13 16.68
N PRO A 141 -9.39 -7.17 16.92
CA PRO A 141 -8.81 -7.04 18.26
C PRO A 141 -9.13 -5.69 18.90
N LYS A 142 -9.04 -5.62 20.22
CA LYS A 142 -9.20 -4.38 20.99
C LYS A 142 -7.88 -3.63 21.07
N TYR A 143 -7.90 -2.35 20.73
CA TYR A 143 -6.75 -1.46 20.77
C TYR A 143 -6.87 -0.40 21.88
N GLY A 144 -7.66 -0.67 22.92
CA GLY A 144 -7.89 0.28 24.03
C GLY A 144 -6.62 0.73 24.76
N TYR A 145 -5.53 -0.03 24.68
CA TYR A 145 -4.24 0.34 25.23
C TYR A 145 -3.65 1.63 24.57
N MET A 146 -4.05 1.93 23.32
CA MET A 146 -3.60 3.14 22.63
C MET A 146 -4.04 4.43 23.34
N LEU A 147 -5.15 4.41 24.09
CA LEU A 147 -5.62 5.57 24.87
C LEU A 147 -4.62 6.01 25.95
N ASN A 148 -3.73 5.11 26.36
CA ASN A 148 -2.72 5.37 27.38
C ASN A 148 -1.36 5.79 26.79
N HIS A 149 -1.25 5.89 25.46
CA HIS A 149 -0.03 6.29 24.78
C HIS A 149 -0.17 7.71 24.23
N GLU A 150 0.65 8.60 24.77
CA GLU A 150 0.77 9.95 24.21
C GLU A 150 1.73 9.93 23.00
N ILE A 151 1.42 10.75 22.01
CA ILE A 151 2.28 10.94 20.85
C ILE A 151 3.42 11.89 21.26
N ASP A 152 4.68 11.43 21.16
CA ASP A 152 5.84 12.28 21.43
C ASP A 152 5.99 13.32 20.30
N GLY A 153 5.89 14.60 20.66
CA GLY A 153 6.06 15.72 19.72
C GLY A 153 7.47 15.75 19.08
N ARG A 154 8.49 15.21 19.74
CA ARG A 154 9.84 15.08 19.16
C ARG A 154 9.86 14.04 18.05
N TYR A 155 9.21 12.90 18.26
CA TYR A 155 9.06 11.89 17.22
C TYR A 155 8.42 12.47 15.96
N ILE A 156 7.37 13.28 16.12
CA ILE A 156 6.71 13.95 14.99
C ILE A 156 7.67 14.89 14.25
N GLN A 157 8.53 15.61 14.96
CA GLN A 157 9.53 16.50 14.34
C GLN A 157 10.61 15.71 13.58
N ASP A 158 11.01 14.56 14.09
CA ASP A 158 12.06 13.73 13.49
C ASP A 158 11.61 13.01 12.20
N ILE A 159 10.30 12.76 12.03
CA ILE A 159 9.73 12.10 10.85
C ILE A 159 9.31 13.08 9.74
N MET A 160 9.42 14.38 9.95
CA MET A 160 9.14 15.43 8.97
C MET A 160 10.39 15.94 8.26
#